data_38b2107009c6f529c746bf90a09494a8
#
_entry.id   38b2107009c6f529c746bf90a09494a8
#
_cell.length_a   1.000
_cell.length_b   1.000
_cell.length_c   1.000
_cell.angle_alpha   90.00
_cell.angle_beta   90.00
_cell.angle_gamma   90.00
#
_symmetry.space_group_name_H-M   'P 1'
#
loop_
_entity.id
_entity.type
_entity.pdbx_description
1 polymer ?
#
loop_
_entity_poly.entity_id
_entity_poly.type
_entity_poly.pdbx_seq_one_letter_code
_entity_poly.pdbx_strand_id
1 'polypeptide(L)'
;MARFEEILPTELIKQFETLELNTEKMLGDMVQAGAEVARQNIEAKMPKAFREALGSDNIIVSRVYKTPSDDGINCQAMIVGYFTNKNGERIPAPLVANVYEYGRSNAPFPKQPFFRQSFNKDQIEKAMLRVQEQYIKGDESQ
;
A
#
# COMPACT_ATOMS: atom_id res chain seq x y z
N MET A 1 10.72 34.12 29.25
CA MET A 1 10.55 34.06 27.80
C MET A 1 9.16 33.52 27.48
N ALA A 2 8.36 34.31 26.79
CA ALA A 2 7.00 33.89 26.45
C ALA A 2 7.10 32.75 25.42
N ARG A 3 6.29 31.75 25.62
CA ARG A 3 6.20 30.65 24.64
C ARG A 3 5.56 31.16 23.34
N PHE A 4 6.01 30.64 22.22
CA PHE A 4 5.47 31.02 20.93
C PHE A 4 3.94 30.79 20.86
N GLU A 5 3.45 29.75 21.52
CA GLU A 5 2.04 29.41 21.62
C GLU A 5 1.20 30.50 22.30
N GLU A 6 1.78 31.25 23.26
CA GLU A 6 1.09 32.31 23.98
C GLU A 6 0.85 33.58 23.14
N ILE A 7 1.62 33.70 22.06
CA ILE A 7 1.57 34.87 21.17
C ILE A 7 0.60 34.61 20.00
N LEU A 8 0.36 33.34 19.66
CA LEU A 8 -0.49 32.99 18.50
C LEU A 8 -1.96 33.18 18.82
N PRO A 9 -2.74 33.83 17.92
CA PRO A 9 -4.19 33.85 18.02
C PRO A 9 -4.79 32.46 17.99
N THR A 10 -5.87 32.25 18.74
CA THR A 10 -6.55 30.95 18.79
C THR A 10 -7.00 30.48 17.39
N GLU A 11 -7.46 31.40 16.55
CA GLU A 11 -7.86 31.07 15.19
C GLU A 11 -6.72 30.54 14.35
N LEU A 12 -5.53 31.12 14.49
CA LEU A 12 -4.34 30.69 13.77
C LEU A 12 -3.92 29.28 14.21
N ILE A 13 -4.00 28.98 15.51
CA ILE A 13 -3.72 27.64 16.02
C ILE A 13 -4.68 26.62 15.42
N LYS A 14 -5.98 26.95 15.36
CA LYS A 14 -6.98 26.08 14.73
C LYS A 14 -6.71 25.85 13.26
N GLN A 15 -6.26 26.89 12.54
CA GLN A 15 -5.90 26.76 11.13
C GLN A 15 -4.73 25.81 10.93
N PHE A 16 -3.70 25.90 11.78
CA PHE A 16 -2.56 24.97 11.74
C PHE A 16 -2.97 23.53 12.04
N GLU A 17 -3.83 23.33 13.03
CA GLU A 17 -4.35 22.00 13.37
C GLU A 17 -5.15 21.41 12.20
N THR A 18 -6.00 22.20 11.57
CA THR A 18 -6.79 21.79 10.42
C THR A 18 -5.88 21.43 9.24
N LEU A 19 -4.86 22.25 8.98
CA LEU A 19 -3.89 21.99 7.93
C LEU A 19 -3.14 20.69 8.16
N GLU A 20 -2.73 20.43 9.40
CA GLU A 20 -2.05 19.19 9.77
C GLU A 20 -2.93 17.98 9.53
N LEU A 21 -4.21 18.03 9.96
CA LEU A 21 -5.17 16.94 9.74
C LEU A 21 -5.42 16.70 8.27
N ASN A 22 -5.55 17.74 7.46
CA ASN A 22 -5.75 17.62 6.03
C ASN A 22 -4.52 17.03 5.34
N THR A 23 -3.33 17.40 5.82
CA THR A 23 -2.07 16.85 5.29
C THR A 23 -1.95 15.35 5.59
N GLU A 24 -2.27 14.94 6.82
CA GLU A 24 -2.27 13.53 7.18
C GLU A 24 -3.26 12.72 6.34
N LYS A 25 -4.46 13.25 6.14
CA LYS A 25 -5.48 12.61 5.31
C LYS A 25 -5.01 12.49 3.85
N MET A 26 -4.44 13.54 3.31
CA MET A 26 -3.89 13.54 1.96
C MET A 26 -2.80 12.48 1.81
N LEU A 27 -1.85 12.43 2.75
CA LEU A 27 -0.77 11.45 2.72
C LEU A 27 -1.32 10.02 2.84
N GLY A 28 -2.31 9.81 3.69
CA GLY A 28 -2.99 8.51 3.80
C GLY A 28 -3.64 8.08 2.49
N ASP A 29 -4.36 8.98 1.84
CA ASP A 29 -4.98 8.69 0.55
C ASP A 29 -3.95 8.46 -0.54
N MET A 30 -2.82 9.18 -0.51
CA MET A 30 -1.72 9.00 -1.46
C MET A 30 -1.10 7.60 -1.32
N VAL A 31 -0.76 7.17 -0.10
CA VAL A 31 -0.14 5.85 0.09
C VAL A 31 -1.12 4.73 -0.23
N GLN A 32 -2.41 4.93 0.04
CA GLN A 32 -3.44 3.97 -0.34
C GLN A 32 -3.55 3.82 -1.86
N ALA A 33 -3.51 4.94 -2.58
CA ALA A 33 -3.54 4.91 -4.05
C ALA A 33 -2.32 4.18 -4.62
N GLY A 34 -1.14 4.42 -4.07
CA GLY A 34 0.07 3.72 -4.46
C GLY A 34 -0.01 2.23 -4.20
N ALA A 35 -0.52 1.83 -3.03
CA ALA A 35 -0.70 0.42 -2.67
C ALA A 35 -1.73 -0.26 -3.59
N GLU A 36 -2.78 0.45 -4.00
CA GLU A 36 -3.78 -0.09 -4.93
C GLU A 36 -3.17 -0.36 -6.31
N VAL A 37 -2.28 0.51 -6.79
CA VAL A 37 -1.54 0.25 -8.03
C VAL A 37 -0.70 -1.02 -7.91
N ALA A 38 0.01 -1.17 -6.79
CA ALA A 38 0.80 -2.38 -6.54
C ALA A 38 -0.10 -3.63 -6.49
N ARG A 39 -1.28 -3.55 -5.85
CA ARG A 39 -2.24 -4.65 -5.80
C ARG A 39 -2.69 -5.07 -7.19
N GLN A 40 -3.05 -4.11 -8.02
CA GLN A 40 -3.48 -4.40 -9.39
C GLN A 40 -2.37 -5.04 -10.20
N ASN A 41 -1.13 -4.57 -10.03
CA ASN A 41 0.03 -5.15 -10.72
C ASN A 41 0.34 -6.56 -10.23
N ILE A 42 0.20 -6.82 -8.93
CA ILE A 42 0.36 -8.17 -8.36
C ILE A 42 -0.62 -9.12 -9.03
N GLU A 43 -1.89 -8.74 -9.09
CA GLU A 43 -2.93 -9.56 -9.71
C GLU A 43 -2.63 -9.81 -11.18
N ALA A 44 -2.22 -8.77 -11.92
CA ALA A 44 -1.96 -8.86 -13.36
C ALA A 44 -0.73 -9.72 -13.69
N LYS A 45 0.31 -9.64 -12.86
CA LYS A 45 1.60 -10.33 -13.10
C LYS A 45 1.69 -11.69 -12.42
N MET A 46 0.75 -12.02 -11.56
CA MET A 46 0.74 -13.30 -10.84
C MET A 46 0.67 -14.47 -11.82
N PRO A 47 1.45 -15.56 -11.57
CA PRO A 47 1.35 -16.75 -12.40
C PRO A 47 -0.09 -17.25 -12.48
N LYS A 48 -0.50 -17.66 -13.67
CA LYS A 48 -1.91 -18.01 -13.95
C LYS A 48 -2.45 -19.08 -13.01
N ALA A 49 -1.68 -20.14 -12.79
CA ALA A 49 -2.11 -21.23 -11.91
C ALA A 49 -2.34 -20.77 -10.47
N PHE A 50 -1.48 -19.89 -9.98
CA PHE A 50 -1.59 -19.34 -8.64
C PHE A 50 -2.79 -18.41 -8.52
N ARG A 51 -2.98 -17.53 -9.51
CA ARG A 51 -4.09 -16.60 -9.56
C ARG A 51 -5.45 -17.31 -9.60
N GLU A 52 -5.57 -18.36 -10.40
CA GLU A 52 -6.80 -19.14 -10.48
C GLU A 52 -7.13 -19.86 -9.19
N ALA A 53 -6.11 -20.32 -8.47
CA ALA A 53 -6.29 -21.03 -7.21
C ALA A 53 -6.65 -20.11 -6.05
N LEU A 54 -6.10 -18.89 -6.02
CA LEU A 54 -6.33 -17.94 -4.91
C LEU A 54 -7.58 -17.10 -5.07
N GLY A 55 -7.85 -16.61 -6.28
CA GLY A 55 -8.86 -15.59 -6.50
C GLY A 55 -8.38 -14.18 -6.09
N SER A 56 -9.14 -13.17 -6.52
CA SER A 56 -8.78 -11.77 -6.31
C SER A 56 -8.92 -11.30 -4.85
N ASP A 57 -9.76 -11.95 -4.05
CA ASP A 57 -10.02 -11.56 -2.67
C ASP A 57 -8.83 -11.80 -1.75
N ASN A 58 -7.85 -12.58 -2.20
CA ASN A 58 -6.66 -12.89 -1.43
C ASN A 58 -5.54 -11.85 -1.61
N ILE A 59 -5.72 -10.91 -2.52
CA ILE A 59 -4.78 -9.81 -2.73
C ILE A 59 -5.43 -8.56 -2.19
N ILE A 60 -4.93 -8.05 -1.07
CA ILE A 60 -5.56 -6.95 -0.37
C ILE A 60 -4.62 -5.76 -0.19
N VAL A 61 -5.24 -4.60 0.05
CA VAL A 61 -4.55 -3.39 0.50
C VAL A 61 -4.93 -3.19 1.96
N SER A 62 -3.93 -2.99 2.82
CA SER A 62 -4.17 -2.75 4.23
C SER A 62 -4.83 -1.40 4.45
N ARG A 63 -5.40 -1.20 5.65
CA ARG A 63 -5.79 0.14 6.08
C ARG A 63 -4.53 1.01 6.22
N VAL A 64 -4.71 2.31 6.11
CA VAL A 64 -3.63 3.27 6.37
C VAL A 64 -3.30 3.23 7.86
N TYR A 65 -2.01 3.19 8.19
CA TYR A 65 -1.55 3.14 9.58
C TYR A 65 -0.28 3.97 9.76
N LYS A 66 -0.02 4.36 10.99
CA LYS A 66 1.22 5.06 11.34
C LYS A 66 2.22 4.09 11.96
N THR A 67 3.48 4.24 11.56
CA THR A 67 4.56 3.47 12.16
C THR A 67 4.97 4.11 13.48
N PRO A 68 4.92 3.39 14.62
CA PRO A 68 5.20 4.00 15.92
C PRO A 68 6.61 4.57 16.07
N SER A 69 7.58 4.06 15.30
CA SER A 69 8.98 4.48 15.43
C SER A 69 9.28 5.84 14.81
N ASP A 70 8.57 6.23 13.75
CA ASP A 70 8.89 7.44 12.99
C ASP A 70 7.66 8.27 12.58
N ASP A 71 6.49 7.93 13.07
CA ASP A 71 5.20 8.54 12.68
C ASP A 71 4.94 8.51 11.16
N GLY A 72 5.62 7.61 10.45
CA GLY A 72 5.42 7.44 9.02
C GLY A 72 4.02 6.93 8.69
N ILE A 73 3.44 7.44 7.62
CA ILE A 73 2.12 7.01 7.14
C ILE A 73 2.33 5.92 6.10
N ASN A 74 1.73 4.75 6.35
CA ASN A 74 1.99 3.55 5.55
C ASN A 74 0.71 2.86 5.14
N CYS A 75 0.82 2.11 4.03
CA CYS A 75 -0.22 1.23 3.54
C CYS A 75 0.46 0.08 2.79
N GLN A 76 -0.05 -1.12 2.92
CA GLN A 76 0.59 -2.30 2.34
C GLN A 76 -0.34 -2.98 1.34
N ALA A 77 0.23 -3.43 0.21
CA ALA A 77 -0.39 -4.40 -0.67
C ALA A 77 0.16 -5.78 -0.29
N MET A 78 -0.71 -6.75 -0.06
CA MET A 78 -0.27 -8.05 0.45
C MET A 78 -1.13 -9.19 -0.08
N ILE A 79 -0.55 -10.38 -0.07
CA ILE A 79 -1.24 -11.62 -0.38
C ILE A 79 -1.56 -12.31 0.95
N VAL A 80 -2.82 -12.66 1.14
CA VAL A 80 -3.30 -13.26 2.40
C VAL A 80 -4.09 -14.54 2.13
N GLY A 81 -4.39 -15.28 3.18
CA GLY A 81 -5.22 -16.46 3.10
C GLY A 81 -4.43 -17.73 2.81
N TYR A 82 -5.11 -18.71 2.25
CA TYR A 82 -4.57 -20.04 2.05
C TYR A 82 -4.74 -20.49 0.61
N PHE A 83 -3.75 -21.23 0.14
CA PHE A 83 -3.76 -21.93 -1.14
C PHE A 83 -4.03 -23.41 -0.87
N THR A 84 -4.96 -24.01 -1.59
CA THR A 84 -5.22 -25.45 -1.49
C THR A 84 -4.52 -26.16 -2.66
N ASN A 85 -3.60 -27.07 -2.32
CA ASN A 85 -2.88 -27.80 -3.36
C ASN A 85 -3.71 -28.96 -3.92
N LYS A 86 -3.15 -29.69 -4.89
CA LYS A 86 -3.83 -30.81 -5.52
C LYS A 86 -4.18 -31.94 -4.56
N ASN A 87 -3.43 -32.05 -3.46
CA ASN A 87 -3.65 -33.08 -2.44
C ASN A 87 -4.68 -32.64 -1.37
N GLY A 88 -5.26 -31.44 -1.51
CA GLY A 88 -6.21 -30.91 -0.57
C GLY A 88 -5.61 -30.25 0.67
N GLU A 89 -4.29 -30.11 0.72
CA GLU A 89 -3.62 -29.48 1.84
C GLU A 89 -3.72 -27.96 1.72
N ARG A 90 -3.96 -27.29 2.87
CA ARG A 90 -3.99 -25.84 2.95
C ARG A 90 -2.60 -25.31 3.26
N ILE A 91 -2.08 -24.46 2.41
CA ILE A 91 -0.76 -23.85 2.56
C ILE A 91 -0.96 -22.34 2.62
N PRO A 92 -0.29 -21.60 3.54
CA PRO A 92 -0.40 -20.14 3.55
C PRO A 92 -0.03 -19.55 2.19
N ALA A 93 -0.89 -18.69 1.66
CA ALA A 93 -0.68 -18.09 0.34
C ALA A 93 0.63 -17.29 0.25
N PRO A 94 1.06 -16.54 1.29
CA PRO A 94 2.36 -15.84 1.24
C PRO A 94 3.54 -16.79 1.05
N LEU A 95 3.48 -17.99 1.62
CA LEU A 95 4.53 -18.99 1.45
C LEU A 95 4.63 -19.45 -0.01
N VAL A 96 3.49 -19.71 -0.65
CA VAL A 96 3.45 -20.10 -2.06
C VAL A 96 3.95 -18.94 -2.94
N ALA A 97 3.59 -17.69 -2.61
CA ALA A 97 4.08 -16.52 -3.32
C ALA A 97 5.61 -16.42 -3.26
N ASN A 98 6.20 -16.70 -2.10
CA ASN A 98 7.67 -16.71 -1.94
C ASN A 98 8.32 -17.78 -2.82
N VAL A 99 7.70 -18.94 -2.96
CA VAL A 99 8.20 -20.01 -3.82
C VAL A 99 8.22 -19.56 -5.28
N TYR A 100 7.18 -18.89 -5.75
CA TYR A 100 7.17 -18.33 -7.11
C TYR A 100 8.22 -17.23 -7.28
N GLU A 101 8.37 -16.36 -6.29
CA GLU A 101 9.27 -15.21 -6.37
C GLU A 101 10.75 -15.64 -6.36
N TYR A 102 11.11 -16.56 -5.46
CA TYR A 102 12.52 -16.91 -5.21
C TYR A 102 12.91 -18.33 -5.64
N GLY A 103 11.94 -19.18 -5.96
CA GLY A 103 12.17 -20.58 -6.26
C GLY A 103 12.32 -21.43 -5.01
N ARG A 104 12.64 -22.70 -5.20
CA ARG A 104 12.85 -23.67 -4.11
C ARG A 104 14.31 -24.11 -4.09
N SER A 105 14.87 -24.23 -2.87
CA SER A 105 16.25 -24.71 -2.69
C SER A 105 16.41 -26.21 -2.84
N ASN A 106 15.34 -26.99 -2.55
CA ASN A 106 15.40 -28.45 -2.46
C ASN A 106 14.88 -29.19 -3.70
N ALA A 107 14.27 -28.48 -4.63
CA ALA A 107 13.71 -29.09 -5.84
C ALA A 107 13.75 -28.08 -6.99
N PRO A 108 13.97 -28.54 -8.23
CA PRO A 108 13.93 -27.62 -9.35
C PRO A 108 12.52 -27.07 -9.53
N PHE A 109 12.37 -25.81 -9.20
CA PHE A 109 11.14 -25.06 -9.43
C PHE A 109 11.53 -23.74 -10.10
N PRO A 110 11.12 -23.53 -11.34
CA PRO A 110 11.50 -22.33 -12.08
C PRO A 110 10.90 -21.09 -11.40
N LYS A 111 11.74 -20.08 -11.20
CA LYS A 111 11.33 -18.79 -10.64
C LYS A 111 10.38 -18.12 -11.61
N GLN A 112 9.30 -17.57 -11.08
CA GLN A 112 8.39 -16.70 -11.82
C GLN A 112 8.15 -15.44 -10.98
N PRO A 113 9.16 -14.54 -10.89
CA PRO A 113 9.05 -13.35 -10.06
C PRO A 113 7.91 -12.46 -10.53
N PHE A 114 7.07 -12.03 -9.62
CA PHE A 114 5.95 -11.14 -9.93
C PHE A 114 5.73 -10.08 -8.87
N PHE A 115 6.04 -10.40 -7.61
CA PHE A 115 5.68 -9.54 -6.48
C PHE A 115 6.50 -8.24 -6.48
N ARG A 116 7.83 -8.34 -6.50
CA ARG A 116 8.70 -7.16 -6.52
C ARG A 116 8.48 -6.30 -7.74
N GLN A 117 8.29 -6.93 -8.90
CA GLN A 117 8.07 -6.22 -10.15
C GLN A 117 6.75 -5.46 -10.17
N SER A 118 5.82 -5.83 -9.30
CA SER A 118 4.52 -5.16 -9.18
C SER A 118 4.62 -3.80 -8.51
N PHE A 119 5.69 -3.54 -7.76
CA PHE A 119 5.93 -2.27 -7.11
C PHE A 119 6.70 -1.35 -8.05
N ASN A 120 6.05 -0.92 -9.12
CA ASN A 120 6.65 -0.02 -10.11
C ASN A 120 6.65 1.41 -9.55
N LYS A 121 7.83 1.94 -9.28
CA LYS A 121 8.00 3.25 -8.66
C LYS A 121 7.31 4.36 -9.44
N ASP A 122 7.48 4.37 -10.76
CA ASP A 122 6.91 5.42 -11.61
C ASP A 122 5.39 5.41 -11.60
N GLN A 123 4.79 4.23 -11.66
CA GLN A 123 3.32 4.10 -11.62
C GLN A 123 2.76 4.49 -10.26
N ILE A 124 3.44 4.07 -9.19
CA ILE A 124 3.04 4.40 -7.82
C ILE A 124 3.13 5.91 -7.59
N GLU A 125 4.23 6.54 -8.00
CA GLU A 125 4.40 7.99 -7.88
C GLU A 125 3.33 8.76 -8.66
N LYS A 126 3.00 8.32 -9.86
CA LYS A 126 1.95 8.96 -10.66
C LYS A 126 0.59 8.88 -9.98
N ALA A 127 0.26 7.73 -9.40
CA ALA A 127 -1.00 7.57 -8.66
C ALA A 127 -1.05 8.48 -7.44
N MET A 128 0.05 8.57 -6.71
CA MET A 128 0.15 9.44 -5.54
C MET A 128 0.04 10.91 -5.92
N LEU A 129 0.70 11.32 -7.00
CA LEU A 129 0.64 12.70 -7.47
C LEU A 129 -0.76 13.10 -7.92
N ARG A 130 -1.52 12.19 -8.52
CA ARG A 130 -2.92 12.46 -8.90
C ARG A 130 -3.77 12.77 -7.67
N VAL A 131 -3.58 12.03 -6.59
CA VAL A 131 -4.28 12.29 -5.33
C VAL A 131 -3.88 13.64 -4.76
N GLN A 132 -2.59 13.96 -4.75
CA GLN A 132 -2.09 15.24 -4.28
C GLN A 132 -2.70 16.40 -5.08
N GLU A 133 -2.74 16.29 -6.40
CA GLU A 133 -3.34 17.30 -7.26
C GLU A 133 -4.81 17.52 -6.95
N GLN A 134 -5.56 16.46 -6.67
CA GLN A 134 -6.97 16.57 -6.32
C GLN A 134 -7.17 17.38 -5.03
N TYR A 135 -6.32 17.18 -4.04
CA TYR A 135 -6.36 17.93 -2.79
C TYR A 135 -6.02 19.39 -2.99
N ILE A 136 -4.99 19.67 -3.80
CA ILE A 136 -4.58 21.04 -4.10
C ILE A 136 -5.69 21.79 -4.86
N LYS A 137 -6.30 21.16 -5.86
CA LYS A 137 -7.40 21.74 -6.62
C LYS A 137 -8.64 21.98 -5.77
N GLY A 138 -8.91 21.06 -4.84
CA GLY A 138 -9.99 21.22 -3.89
C GLY A 138 -9.81 22.44 -2.99
N ASP A 139 -8.60 22.69 -2.53
CA ASP A 139 -8.27 23.85 -1.71
C ASP A 139 -8.38 25.15 -2.52
N GLU A 140 -7.96 25.15 -3.79
CA GLU A 140 -8.07 26.30 -4.66
C GLU A 140 -9.51 26.66 -5.00
N SER A 141 -10.42 25.68 -5.01
CA SER A 141 -11.82 25.90 -5.35
C SER A 141 -12.64 26.49 -4.19
N GLN A 142 -12.05 26.59 -3.02
CA GLN A 142 -12.64 27.21 -1.86
C GLN A 142 -12.13 28.62 -1.66
#